data_f7a84d6076a5c5146278463494899021
#
_entry.id   f7a84d6076a5c5146278463494899021
#
_cell.length_a   1.000
_cell.length_b   1.000
_cell.length_c   1.000
_cell.angle_alpha   90.00
_cell.angle_beta   90.00
_cell.angle_gamma   90.00
#
_symmetry.space_group_name_H-M   'P 1'
#
loop_
_entity.id
_entity.type
_entity.pdbx_description
1 polymer ?
#
loop_
_entity_poly.entity_id
_entity_poly.type
_entity_poly.pdbx_seq_one_letter_code
_entity_poly.pdbx_strand_id
1 'polypeptide(L)'
;MAVPARRYYYAVTDDSDKLIGGIGLAEFEFFKDCCELQKLYLADEVKGTGLSYKLISQIEDKAKELGYKRMYLETHDNLAAAIHVYEKCGYKEIEKPAGVVHATMNRFFIKEL
;
A
#
# COMPACT_ATOMS: atom_id res chain seq x y z
N MET A 1 16.57 22.64 4.07
CA MET A 1 15.92 22.41 2.78
C MET A 1 14.77 21.43 2.97
N ALA A 2 13.63 21.79 2.50
CA ALA A 2 12.49 20.87 2.56
C ALA A 2 12.72 19.69 1.63
N VAL A 3 12.61 18.50 2.15
CA VAL A 3 12.62 17.30 1.31
C VAL A 3 11.26 17.26 0.61
N PRO A 4 11.21 17.09 -0.72
CA PRO A 4 9.93 16.93 -1.41
C PRO A 4 9.14 15.81 -0.75
N ALA A 5 7.83 15.98 -0.72
CA ALA A 5 6.95 14.92 -0.22
C ALA A 5 7.25 13.64 -1.00
N ARG A 6 7.68 12.59 -0.30
CA ARG A 6 8.08 11.32 -0.90
C ARG A 6 6.84 10.46 -1.12
N ARG A 7 6.00 10.97 -2.00
CA ARG A 7 4.77 10.30 -2.42
C ARG A 7 4.94 9.79 -3.84
N TYR A 8 4.26 8.71 -4.12
CA TYR A 8 4.26 8.16 -5.47
C TYR A 8 2.94 7.46 -5.74
N TYR A 9 2.49 7.48 -6.98
CA TYR A 9 1.27 6.79 -7.39
C TYR A 9 1.45 6.17 -8.76
N TYR A 10 1.13 4.88 -8.90
CA TYR A 10 1.04 4.20 -10.18
C TYR A 10 -0.42 4.07 -10.56
N ALA A 11 -0.74 4.43 -11.81
CA ALA A 11 -2.04 4.18 -12.40
C ALA A 11 -1.85 3.24 -13.58
N VAL A 12 -2.72 2.26 -13.70
CA VAL A 12 -2.70 1.29 -14.80
C VAL A 12 -3.95 1.50 -15.61
N THR A 13 -3.78 1.69 -16.94
CA THR A 13 -4.89 1.85 -17.86
C THR A 13 -4.87 0.72 -18.89
N ASP A 14 -6.02 0.43 -19.46
CA ASP A 14 -6.11 -0.49 -20.59
C ASP A 14 -5.84 0.24 -21.91
N ASP A 15 -5.96 -0.48 -23.03
CA ASP A 15 -5.71 0.08 -24.37
C ASP A 15 -6.67 1.21 -24.73
N SER A 16 -7.78 1.34 -24.02
CA SER A 16 -8.78 2.39 -24.22
C SER A 16 -8.61 3.56 -23.25
N ASP A 17 -7.47 3.62 -22.55
CA ASP A 17 -7.19 4.61 -21.52
C ASP A 17 -8.13 4.56 -20.31
N LYS A 18 -8.83 3.44 -20.12
CA LYS A 18 -9.65 3.23 -18.93
C LYS A 18 -8.77 2.85 -17.75
N LEU A 19 -8.96 3.51 -16.60
CA LEU A 19 -8.25 3.17 -15.38
C LEU A 19 -8.71 1.79 -14.87
N ILE A 20 -7.79 0.84 -14.80
CA ILE A 20 -8.07 -0.53 -14.34
C ILE A 20 -7.38 -0.88 -13.02
N GLY A 21 -6.43 -0.08 -12.57
CA GLY A 21 -5.78 -0.30 -11.29
C GLY A 21 -4.91 0.86 -10.89
N GLY A 22 -4.52 0.87 -9.64
CA GLY A 22 -3.61 1.87 -9.12
C GLY A 22 -3.16 1.56 -7.72
N ILE A 23 -2.05 2.16 -7.32
CA ILE A 23 -1.50 2.00 -5.99
C ILE A 23 -0.55 3.17 -5.71
N GLY A 24 -0.52 3.60 -4.45
CA GLY A 24 0.36 4.69 -4.06
C GLY A 24 1.10 4.43 -2.78
N LEU A 25 2.06 5.30 -2.51
CA LEU A 25 2.73 5.36 -1.22
C LEU A 25 2.87 6.81 -0.76
N ALA A 26 2.93 6.99 0.54
CA ALA A 26 3.24 8.26 1.17
C ALA A 26 4.12 8.00 2.38
N GLU A 27 4.85 9.00 2.82
CA GLU A 27 5.64 8.87 4.04
C GLU A 27 4.71 8.59 5.24
N PHE A 28 5.12 7.64 6.09
CA PHE A 28 4.40 7.35 7.33
C PHE A 28 5.23 7.88 8.49
N GLU A 29 4.76 8.98 9.09
CA GLU A 29 5.56 9.76 10.04
C GLU A 29 5.77 9.09 11.40
N PHE A 30 4.97 8.09 11.75
CA PHE A 30 5.01 7.51 13.09
C PHE A 30 6.05 6.39 13.25
N PHE A 31 6.65 5.93 12.16
CA PHE A 31 7.75 4.97 12.19
C PHE A 31 8.91 5.48 11.34
N LYS A 32 10.15 5.22 11.82
CA LYS A 32 11.35 5.64 11.09
C LYS A 32 11.49 4.90 9.77
N ASP A 33 11.87 5.60 8.73
CA ASP A 33 12.13 5.06 7.40
C ASP A 33 10.96 4.21 6.86
N CYS A 34 9.76 4.64 7.16
CA CYS A 34 8.54 3.91 6.83
C CYS A 34 7.65 4.73 5.90
N CYS A 35 7.08 4.06 4.92
CA CYS A 35 6.03 4.64 4.09
C CYS A 35 4.73 3.86 4.26
N GLU A 36 3.64 4.45 3.81
CA GLU A 36 2.31 3.84 3.87
C GLU A 36 1.84 3.50 2.47
N LEU A 37 1.42 2.25 2.28
CA LEU A 37 0.73 1.82 1.07
C LEU A 37 -0.67 2.41 1.10
N GLN A 38 -1.04 3.09 0.03
CA GLN A 38 -2.31 3.81 -0.04
C GLN A 38 -3.01 3.58 -1.38
N LYS A 39 -4.31 3.75 -1.38
CA LYS A 39 -5.14 3.89 -2.58
C LYS A 39 -5.01 2.71 -3.55
N LEU A 40 -4.84 1.50 -3.04
CA LEU A 40 -4.89 0.32 -3.90
C LEU A 40 -6.28 0.22 -4.51
N TYR A 41 -6.33 0.22 -5.83
CA TYR A 41 -7.56 0.13 -6.60
C TYR A 41 -7.43 -0.94 -7.68
N LEU A 42 -8.49 -1.71 -7.84
CA LEU A 42 -8.63 -2.66 -8.95
C LEU A 42 -10.04 -2.53 -9.51
N ALA A 43 -10.15 -2.32 -10.81
CA ALA A 43 -11.44 -2.43 -11.50
C ALA A 43 -11.93 -3.88 -11.40
N ASP A 44 -13.25 -4.08 -11.39
CA ASP A 44 -13.82 -5.42 -11.20
C ASP A 44 -13.34 -6.41 -12.26
N GLU A 45 -13.16 -5.96 -13.51
CA GLU A 45 -12.75 -6.82 -14.61
C GLU A 45 -11.32 -7.38 -14.47
N VAL A 46 -10.46 -6.77 -13.63
CA VAL A 46 -9.10 -7.26 -13.42
C VAL A 46 -8.89 -7.92 -12.07
N LYS A 47 -9.94 -8.01 -11.25
CA LYS A 47 -9.85 -8.77 -9.99
C LYS A 47 -9.62 -10.24 -10.31
N GLY A 48 -8.77 -10.88 -9.51
CA GLY A 48 -8.42 -12.29 -9.72
C GLY A 48 -7.39 -12.53 -10.81
N THR A 49 -6.84 -11.48 -11.43
CA THR A 49 -5.84 -11.63 -12.49
C THR A 49 -4.40 -11.60 -11.97
N GLY A 50 -4.21 -11.35 -10.67
CA GLY A 50 -2.87 -11.17 -10.07
C GLY A 50 -2.34 -9.75 -10.17
N LEU A 51 -3.13 -8.80 -10.68
CA LEU A 51 -2.68 -7.41 -10.82
C LEU A 51 -2.33 -6.78 -9.48
N SER A 52 -3.06 -7.11 -8.40
CA SER A 52 -2.75 -6.58 -7.07
C SER A 52 -1.34 -6.93 -6.61
N TYR A 53 -0.90 -8.16 -6.86
CA TYR A 53 0.46 -8.59 -6.51
C TYR A 53 1.51 -7.82 -7.29
N LYS A 54 1.27 -7.57 -8.58
CA LYS A 54 2.18 -6.78 -9.41
C LYS A 54 2.27 -5.35 -8.92
N LEU A 55 1.13 -4.74 -8.59
CA LEU A 55 1.09 -3.37 -8.09
C LEU A 55 1.83 -3.24 -6.76
N ILE A 56 1.59 -4.16 -5.84
CA ILE A 56 2.27 -4.16 -4.54
C ILE A 56 3.78 -4.31 -4.73
N SER A 57 4.21 -5.23 -5.59
CA SER A 57 5.62 -5.41 -5.88
C SER A 57 6.26 -4.14 -6.46
N GLN A 58 5.57 -3.48 -7.38
CA GLN A 58 6.07 -2.25 -7.98
C GLN A 58 6.18 -1.11 -6.97
N ILE A 59 5.19 -0.95 -6.10
CA ILE A 59 5.23 0.12 -5.12
C ILE A 59 6.29 -0.16 -4.05
N GLU A 60 6.52 -1.43 -3.70
CA GLU A 60 7.58 -1.80 -2.78
C GLU A 60 8.97 -1.50 -3.37
N ASP A 61 9.16 -1.80 -4.66
CA ASP A 61 10.41 -1.45 -5.34
C ASP A 61 10.62 0.07 -5.35
N LYS A 62 9.58 0.82 -5.60
CA LYS A 62 9.65 2.28 -5.55
C LYS A 62 9.97 2.79 -4.16
N ALA A 63 9.39 2.20 -3.14
CA ALA A 63 9.68 2.54 -1.75
C ALA A 63 11.16 2.35 -1.41
N LYS A 64 11.74 1.22 -1.83
CA LYS A 64 13.16 0.95 -1.65
C LYS A 64 14.02 1.98 -2.37
N GLU A 65 13.67 2.31 -3.61
CA GLU A 65 14.35 3.32 -4.40
C GLU A 65 14.35 4.67 -3.71
N LEU A 66 13.24 5.02 -3.04
CA LEU A 66 13.12 6.27 -2.30
C LEU A 66 13.81 6.24 -0.92
N GLY A 67 14.37 5.10 -0.52
CA GLY A 67 15.11 4.97 0.72
C GLY A 67 14.29 4.47 1.91
N TYR A 68 13.04 4.11 1.71
CA TYR A 68 12.23 3.53 2.78
C TYR A 68 12.67 2.09 3.08
N LYS A 69 12.59 1.72 4.35
CA LYS A 69 12.96 0.38 4.81
C LYS A 69 11.78 -0.45 5.26
N ARG A 70 10.63 0.17 5.43
CA ARG A 70 9.40 -0.51 5.86
C ARG A 70 8.20 0.10 5.15
N MET A 71 7.19 -0.71 4.98
CA MET A 71 5.89 -0.27 4.46
C MET A 71 4.80 -0.67 5.44
N TYR A 72 3.95 0.28 5.77
CA TYR A 72 2.81 0.17 6.66
C TYR A 72 1.53 0.25 5.84
N LEU A 73 0.47 -0.40 6.28
CA LEU A 73 -0.85 -0.22 5.68
C LEU A 73 -1.95 -0.37 6.71
N GLU A 74 -3.09 0.22 6.40
CA GLU A 74 -4.31 0.07 7.16
C GLU A 74 -5.38 -0.54 6.27
N THR A 75 -6.19 -1.40 6.84
CA THR A 75 -7.31 -2.02 6.15
C THR A 75 -8.44 -2.31 7.14
N HIS A 76 -9.52 -2.86 6.64
CA HIS A 76 -10.68 -3.20 7.46
C HIS A 76 -10.93 -4.71 7.44
N ASP A 77 -11.43 -5.26 8.56
CA ASP A 77 -11.65 -6.69 8.69
C ASP A 77 -12.72 -7.23 7.74
N ASN A 78 -13.58 -6.37 7.18
CA ASN A 78 -14.53 -6.77 6.15
C ASN A 78 -13.90 -6.92 4.77
N LEU A 79 -12.62 -6.58 4.61
CA LEU A 79 -11.88 -6.70 3.35
C LEU A 79 -11.01 -7.95 3.36
N ALA A 80 -11.62 -9.12 3.54
CA ALA A 80 -10.91 -10.38 3.72
C ALA A 80 -10.00 -10.71 2.54
N ALA A 81 -10.44 -10.43 1.31
CA ALA A 81 -9.62 -10.68 0.12
C ALA A 81 -8.37 -9.82 0.09
N ALA A 82 -8.47 -8.55 0.48
CA ALA A 82 -7.33 -7.65 0.55
C ALA A 82 -6.33 -8.11 1.63
N ILE A 83 -6.84 -8.47 2.80
CA ILE A 83 -6.01 -8.98 3.89
C ILE A 83 -5.23 -10.22 3.44
N HIS A 84 -5.89 -11.14 2.75
CA HIS A 84 -5.24 -12.34 2.23
C HIS A 84 -4.07 -11.99 1.29
N VAL A 85 -4.26 -11.02 0.41
CA VAL A 85 -3.21 -10.55 -0.50
C VAL A 85 -2.05 -9.96 0.30
N TYR A 86 -2.33 -9.09 1.28
CA TYR A 86 -1.28 -8.47 2.08
C TYR A 86 -0.48 -9.51 2.85
N GLU A 87 -1.14 -10.49 3.46
CA GLU A 87 -0.47 -11.57 4.19
C GLU A 87 0.41 -12.39 3.25
N LYS A 88 -0.06 -12.70 2.06
CA LYS A 88 0.72 -13.42 1.05
C LYS A 88 1.93 -12.63 0.58
N CYS A 89 1.84 -11.30 0.58
CA CYS A 89 2.97 -10.43 0.23
C CYS A 89 3.96 -10.26 1.38
N GLY A 90 3.71 -10.86 2.54
CA GLY A 90 4.63 -10.81 3.67
C GLY A 90 4.33 -9.75 4.71
N TYR A 91 3.19 -9.09 4.62
CA TYR A 91 2.77 -8.13 5.65
C TYR A 91 2.33 -8.87 6.90
N LYS A 92 2.74 -8.34 8.05
CA LYS A 92 2.40 -8.89 9.36
C LYS A 92 1.52 -7.92 10.11
N GLU A 93 0.49 -8.44 10.76
CA GLU A 93 -0.41 -7.61 11.54
C GLU A 93 0.27 -7.09 12.80
N ILE A 94 0.02 -5.82 13.12
CA ILE A 94 0.50 -5.15 14.32
C ILE A 94 -0.66 -4.45 15.02
N GLU A 95 -0.42 -4.00 16.24
CA GLU A 95 -1.36 -3.15 16.95
C GLU A 95 -1.40 -1.76 16.29
N LYS A 96 -2.50 -1.04 16.51
CA LYS A 96 -2.62 0.32 16.00
C LYS A 96 -1.47 1.18 16.52
N PRO A 97 -0.69 1.84 15.62
CA PRO A 97 0.39 2.69 16.07
C PRO A 97 -0.10 3.84 16.96
N ALA A 98 0.69 4.21 17.94
CA ALA A 98 0.31 5.20 18.95
C ALA A 98 -0.05 6.57 18.37
N GLY A 99 0.56 6.94 17.24
CA GLY A 99 0.27 8.22 16.59
C GLY A 99 -1.03 8.24 15.78
N VAL A 100 -1.62 7.09 15.50
CA VAL A 100 -2.85 6.98 14.71
C VAL A 100 -4.03 7.20 15.63
N VAL A 101 -4.71 8.34 15.48
CA VAL A 101 -5.73 8.78 16.43
C VAL A 101 -7.16 8.49 16.01
N HIS A 102 -7.37 8.23 14.72
CA HIS A 102 -8.68 7.82 14.24
C HIS A 102 -8.51 6.75 13.18
N ALA A 103 -9.46 5.89 13.13
CA ALA A 103 -9.41 4.84 12.15
C ALA A 103 -10.81 4.48 11.71
N THR A 104 -11.12 4.78 10.46
CA THR A 104 -12.17 4.07 9.76
C THR A 104 -11.71 2.64 9.47
N MET A 105 -10.39 2.41 9.49
CA MET A 105 -9.77 1.10 9.37
C MET A 105 -9.50 0.52 10.75
N ASN A 106 -9.51 -0.80 10.88
CA ASN A 106 -9.34 -1.47 12.17
C ASN A 106 -8.29 -2.58 12.16
N ARG A 107 -7.59 -2.76 11.04
CA ARG A 107 -6.51 -3.73 10.91
C ARG A 107 -5.26 -3.04 10.38
N PHE A 108 -4.11 -3.31 10.98
CA PHE A 108 -2.86 -2.59 10.74
C PHE A 108 -1.75 -3.59 10.48
N PHE A 109 -0.98 -3.37 9.42
CA PHE A 109 0.03 -4.31 8.95
C PHE A 109 1.33 -3.59 8.64
N ILE A 110 2.45 -4.30 8.74
CA ILE A 110 3.77 -3.77 8.41
C ILE A 110 4.60 -4.85 7.72
N LYS A 111 5.52 -4.40 6.86
CA LYS A 111 6.47 -5.28 6.18
C LYS A 111 7.84 -4.62 6.13
N GLU A 112 8.87 -5.38 6.45
CA GLU A 112 10.26 -4.96 6.18
C GLU A 112 10.54 -5.11 4.68
N LEU A 113 11.12 -4.09 4.10
CA LEU A 113 11.42 -4.08 2.66
C LEU A 113 12.82 -4.59 2.36
#